data_b7b410f85cf14b1906c2a99529f9f7e0
#
_entry.id   b7b410f85cf14b1906c2a99529f9f7e0
#
_cell.length_a   1.000
_cell.length_b   1.000
_cell.length_c   1.000
_cell.angle_alpha   90.00
_cell.angle_beta   90.00
_cell.angle_gamma   90.00
#
_symmetry.space_group_name_H-M   'P 1'
#
loop_
_entity.id
_entity.type
_entity.pdbx_description
1 polymer ?
#
loop_
_entity_poly.entity_id
_entity_poly.type
_entity_poly.pdbx_seq_one_letter_code
_entity_poly.pdbx_strand_id
1 'polypeptide(L)'
;KQDIDYDGLVAADTDIATAGGILNGFALAPQGKGLLLAEKDLEGRPLFINNVSEGAIPMLLGAPTYITKAAYDGDEGVVGVAGDWTQALWGTVEGVQIGYSEDATLVTGESGAETYINLFQQNMFAVRAEIEVGFRADTDCFNLLTVKASA
;
A
#
# COMPACT_ATOMS: atom_id res chain seq x y z
N LYS A 1 -12.75 8.37 -4.50
CA LYS A 1 -11.42 9.04 -4.51
C LYS A 1 -11.59 10.44 -3.94
N GLN A 2 -10.69 10.85 -3.05
CA GLN A 2 -10.68 12.16 -2.41
C GLN A 2 -9.28 12.78 -2.52
N ASP A 3 -9.20 14.11 -2.54
CA ASP A 3 -7.91 14.79 -2.54
C ASP A 3 -7.19 14.62 -1.19
N ILE A 4 -5.85 14.62 -1.18
CA ILE A 4 -5.07 14.51 0.05
C ILE A 4 -4.89 15.89 0.68
N ASP A 5 -5.99 16.50 1.11
CA ASP A 5 -6.04 17.71 1.91
C ASP A 5 -6.99 17.53 3.10
N TYR A 6 -7.14 18.54 3.95
CA TYR A 6 -7.98 18.43 5.14
C TYR A 6 -9.44 18.10 4.79
N ASP A 7 -9.99 18.78 3.81
CA ASP A 7 -11.40 18.60 3.40
C ASP A 7 -11.61 17.22 2.77
N GLY A 8 -10.67 16.74 1.98
CA GLY A 8 -10.72 15.41 1.40
C GLY A 8 -10.58 14.28 2.43
N LEU A 9 -9.79 14.48 3.49
CA LEU A 9 -9.73 13.51 4.60
C LEU A 9 -11.06 13.43 5.35
N VAL A 10 -11.72 14.58 5.61
CA VAL A 10 -13.04 14.62 6.24
C VAL A 10 -14.11 14.02 5.33
N ALA A 11 -14.03 14.30 4.02
CA ALA A 11 -14.94 13.69 3.04
C ALA A 11 -14.76 12.17 2.98
N ALA A 12 -13.53 11.68 3.02
CA ALA A 12 -13.25 10.23 3.04
C ALA A 12 -13.85 9.55 4.27
N ASP A 13 -13.74 10.15 5.45
CA ASP A 13 -14.37 9.65 6.69
C ASP A 13 -15.90 9.62 6.56
N THR A 14 -16.49 10.67 6.00
CA THR A 14 -17.94 10.76 5.78
C THR A 14 -18.45 9.70 4.80
N ASP A 15 -17.72 9.47 3.71
CA ASP A 15 -18.05 8.45 2.71
C ASP A 15 -18.02 7.04 3.34
N ILE A 16 -16.97 6.73 4.11
CA ILE A 16 -16.82 5.45 4.80
C ILE A 16 -17.96 5.25 5.80
N ALA A 17 -18.29 6.28 6.59
CA ALA A 17 -19.42 6.23 7.54
C ALA A 17 -20.77 6.02 6.83
N THR A 18 -20.97 6.64 5.67
CA THR A 18 -22.18 6.47 4.85
C THR A 18 -22.31 5.04 4.31
N ALA A 19 -21.18 4.40 3.99
CA ALA A 19 -21.14 2.99 3.59
C ALA A 19 -21.33 2.01 4.77
N GLY A 20 -21.42 2.52 6.00
CA GLY A 20 -21.61 1.71 7.21
C GLY A 20 -20.30 1.22 7.84
N GLY A 21 -19.15 1.70 7.37
CA GLY A 21 -17.84 1.45 7.97
C GLY A 21 -17.46 2.47 9.03
N ILE A 22 -16.35 2.23 9.69
CA ILE A 22 -15.73 3.16 10.65
C ILE A 22 -14.28 3.36 10.23
N LEU A 23 -13.89 4.60 9.94
CA LEU A 23 -12.51 4.92 9.63
C LEU A 23 -11.59 4.55 10.80
N ASN A 24 -10.74 3.56 10.61
CA ASN A 24 -9.86 3.05 11.64
C ASN A 24 -8.38 3.00 11.25
N GLY A 25 -8.02 3.48 10.08
CA GLY A 25 -6.62 3.56 9.66
C GLY A 25 -6.39 4.19 8.30
N PHE A 26 -5.19 4.73 8.17
CA PHE A 26 -4.65 5.27 6.93
C PHE A 26 -3.40 4.51 6.52
N ALA A 27 -3.29 4.15 5.25
CA ALA A 27 -2.04 3.72 4.63
C ALA A 27 -1.59 4.82 3.67
N LEU A 28 -0.48 5.50 3.95
CA LEU A 28 0.03 6.60 3.14
C LEU A 28 1.36 6.25 2.50
N ALA A 29 1.55 6.69 1.27
CA ALA A 29 2.85 6.76 0.66
C ALA A 29 3.73 7.86 1.31
N PRO A 30 5.06 7.76 1.28
CA PRO A 30 5.95 8.82 1.75
C PRO A 30 5.65 10.18 1.11
N GLN A 31 5.25 10.19 -0.17
CA GLN A 31 4.83 11.39 -0.91
C GLN A 31 3.57 12.01 -0.32
N GLY A 32 2.55 11.20 0.00
CA GLY A 32 1.32 11.65 0.63
C GLY A 32 1.55 12.27 2.01
N LYS A 33 2.44 11.65 2.81
CA LYS A 33 2.88 12.26 4.07
C LYS A 33 3.50 13.64 3.85
N GLY A 34 4.34 13.80 2.81
CA GLY A 34 4.97 15.06 2.48
C GLY A 34 3.95 16.15 2.13
N LEU A 35 2.92 15.82 1.36
CA LEU A 35 1.83 16.73 1.00
C LEU A 35 1.06 17.19 2.22
N LEU A 36 0.67 16.28 3.12
CA LEU A 36 -0.04 16.64 4.36
C LEU A 36 0.80 17.56 5.26
N LEU A 37 2.10 17.31 5.38
CA LEU A 37 2.99 18.18 6.16
C LEU A 37 3.18 19.57 5.53
N ALA A 38 2.96 19.70 4.24
CA ALA A 38 3.04 20.99 3.53
C ALA A 38 1.73 21.78 3.64
N GLU A 39 0.61 21.16 4.03
CA GLU A 39 -0.68 21.82 4.20
C GLU A 39 -0.64 22.85 5.33
N LYS A 40 -1.15 24.06 5.03
CA LYS A 40 -1.16 25.19 5.94
C LYS A 40 -2.55 25.85 5.94
N ASP A 41 -2.87 26.47 7.08
CA ASP A 41 -4.04 27.34 7.16
C ASP A 41 -3.83 28.68 6.42
N LEU A 42 -4.88 29.50 6.37
CA LEU A 42 -4.85 30.83 5.74
C LEU A 42 -3.82 31.78 6.38
N GLU A 43 -3.34 31.49 7.58
CA GLU A 43 -2.35 32.27 8.32
C GLU A 43 -0.95 31.67 8.21
N GLY A 44 -0.77 30.61 7.39
CA GLY A 44 0.51 29.98 7.10
C GLY A 44 0.98 28.99 8.18
N ARG A 45 0.11 28.61 9.14
CA ARG A 45 0.43 27.63 10.16
C ARG A 45 0.21 26.21 9.64
N PRO A 46 1.11 25.26 9.91
CA PRO A 46 0.91 23.87 9.51
C PRO A 46 -0.35 23.28 10.14
N LEU A 47 -1.20 22.64 9.34
CA LEU A 47 -2.41 21.96 9.84
C LEU A 47 -2.04 20.63 10.52
N PHE A 48 -1.07 19.92 9.98
CA PHE A 48 -0.59 18.65 10.50
C PHE A 48 0.78 18.86 11.17
N ILE A 49 0.77 18.96 12.50
CA ILE A 49 2.01 19.06 13.29
C ILE A 49 2.48 17.66 13.59
N ASN A 50 3.64 17.30 13.06
CA ASN A 50 4.33 16.09 13.43
C ASN A 50 5.34 16.42 14.52
N ASN A 51 5.34 15.65 15.61
CA ASN A 51 6.35 15.82 16.66
C ASN A 51 7.70 15.28 16.13
N VAL A 52 8.57 16.20 15.72
CA VAL A 52 9.83 15.90 15.03
C VAL A 52 10.78 15.08 15.91
N SER A 53 10.61 15.13 17.23
CA SER A 53 11.54 14.50 18.18
C SER A 53 11.23 13.03 18.50
N GLU A 54 10.02 12.54 18.26
CA GLU A 54 9.59 11.22 18.76
C GLU A 54 9.50 10.14 17.65
N GLY A 55 9.60 10.50 16.38
CA GLY A 55 9.50 9.55 15.27
C GLY A 55 8.17 8.78 15.24
N ALA A 56 7.17 9.22 16.01
CA ALA A 56 5.89 8.57 16.13
C ALA A 56 5.13 8.55 14.79
N ILE A 57 4.43 7.48 14.55
CA ILE A 57 3.51 7.38 13.40
C ILE A 57 2.40 8.41 13.62
N PRO A 58 2.22 9.39 12.72
CA PRO A 58 1.21 10.41 12.90
C PRO A 58 -0.18 9.78 12.94
N MET A 59 -1.04 10.28 13.81
CA MET A 59 -2.46 9.99 13.80
C MET A 59 -3.17 11.05 12.96
N LEU A 60 -4.06 10.64 12.08
CA LEU A 60 -4.94 11.51 11.32
C LEU A 60 -6.39 11.26 11.72
N LEU A 61 -7.14 12.31 12.02
CA LEU A 61 -8.54 12.22 12.46
C LEU A 61 -8.77 11.18 13.57
N GLY A 62 -7.78 11.00 14.46
CA GLY A 62 -7.85 10.01 15.54
C GLY A 62 -7.53 8.57 15.13
N ALA A 63 -7.28 8.29 13.85
CA ALA A 63 -6.91 6.99 13.33
C ALA A 63 -5.39 6.87 13.09
N PRO A 64 -4.78 5.71 13.33
CA PRO A 64 -3.37 5.48 13.09
C PRO A 64 -3.03 5.55 11.61
N THR A 65 -1.85 6.07 11.30
CA THR A 65 -1.35 6.22 9.94
C THR A 65 -0.09 5.38 9.74
N TYR A 66 -0.12 4.48 8.76
CA TYR A 66 0.99 3.63 8.35
C TYR A 66 1.63 4.15 7.09
N ILE A 67 2.95 4.32 7.12
CA ILE A 67 3.70 4.78 5.95
C ILE A 67 4.27 3.58 5.18
N THR A 68 3.85 3.42 3.94
CA THR A 68 4.31 2.34 3.07
C THR A 68 4.45 2.80 1.62
N LYS A 69 5.51 2.37 0.96
CA LYS A 69 5.71 2.66 -0.47
C LYS A 69 4.66 1.97 -1.37
N ALA A 70 4.07 0.89 -0.89
CA ALA A 70 3.06 0.14 -1.63
C ALA A 70 1.73 0.91 -1.81
N ALA A 71 1.50 1.98 -1.04
CA ALA A 71 0.32 2.83 -1.17
C ALA A 71 0.46 3.90 -2.26
N TYR A 72 1.54 3.87 -3.05
CA TYR A 72 1.78 4.82 -4.14
C TYR A 72 1.43 4.23 -5.49
N ASP A 73 0.58 4.91 -6.24
CA ASP A 73 0.33 4.67 -7.65
C ASP A 73 0.48 5.99 -8.42
N GLY A 74 1.56 6.07 -9.20
CA GLY A 74 1.89 7.28 -9.97
C GLY A 74 0.99 7.49 -11.18
N ASP A 75 0.44 6.44 -11.77
CA ASP A 75 -0.40 6.51 -12.97
C ASP A 75 -1.78 7.09 -12.64
N GLU A 76 -2.32 6.74 -11.48
CA GLU A 76 -3.59 7.28 -10.97
C GLU A 76 -3.43 8.44 -9.99
N GLY A 77 -2.22 8.82 -9.64
CA GLY A 77 -1.91 9.87 -8.68
C GLY A 77 -2.31 9.51 -7.24
N VAL A 78 -2.45 8.22 -6.93
CA VAL A 78 -2.82 7.76 -5.61
C VAL A 78 -1.61 7.83 -4.69
N VAL A 79 -1.80 8.45 -3.53
CA VAL A 79 -0.76 8.64 -2.51
C VAL A 79 -1.15 8.09 -1.15
N GLY A 80 -2.33 7.47 -1.07
CA GLY A 80 -2.77 6.81 0.16
C GLY A 80 -4.14 6.18 0.04
N VAL A 81 -4.51 5.47 1.10
CA VAL A 81 -5.81 4.81 1.27
C VAL A 81 -6.29 5.07 2.69
N ALA A 82 -7.53 5.51 2.81
CA ALA A 82 -8.25 5.62 4.07
C ALA A 82 -9.35 4.56 4.10
N GLY A 83 -9.60 3.91 5.23
CA GLY A 83 -10.64 2.91 5.26
C GLY A 83 -10.90 2.24 6.60
N ASP A 84 -11.91 1.38 6.56
CA ASP A 84 -12.22 0.43 7.61
C ASP A 84 -11.47 -0.90 7.36
N TRP A 85 -10.30 -1.03 7.94
CA TRP A 85 -9.45 -2.21 7.79
C TRP A 85 -10.02 -3.48 8.44
N THR A 86 -11.10 -3.37 9.23
CA THR A 86 -11.80 -4.55 9.73
C THR A 86 -12.63 -5.25 8.64
N GLN A 87 -12.93 -4.51 7.56
CA GLN A 87 -13.61 -5.03 6.36
C GLN A 87 -12.63 -5.58 5.31
N ALA A 88 -11.34 -5.56 5.60
CA ALA A 88 -10.30 -6.17 4.78
C ALA A 88 -9.85 -7.49 5.40
N LEU A 89 -9.90 -8.54 4.60
CA LEU A 89 -9.51 -9.89 5.01
C LEU A 89 -8.36 -10.38 4.12
N TRP A 90 -7.39 -10.98 4.72
CA TRP A 90 -6.35 -11.71 4.01
C TRP A 90 -6.20 -13.12 4.60
N GLY A 91 -5.75 -14.04 3.79
CA GLY A 91 -5.53 -15.40 4.23
C GLY A 91 -4.57 -16.13 3.32
N THR A 92 -4.04 -17.23 3.81
CA THR A 92 -3.17 -18.14 3.07
C THR A 92 -3.87 -19.48 2.97
N VAL A 93 -3.75 -20.14 1.82
CA VAL A 93 -4.29 -21.51 1.62
C VAL A 93 -3.45 -22.50 2.42
N GLU A 94 -2.13 -22.38 2.28
CA GLU A 94 -1.13 -23.17 3.01
C GLU A 94 0.02 -22.25 3.43
N GLY A 95 0.86 -22.74 4.35
CA GLY A 95 2.11 -22.05 4.69
C GLY A 95 3.10 -22.04 3.52
N VAL A 96 4.27 -21.47 3.75
CA VAL A 96 5.34 -21.46 2.74
C VAL A 96 5.74 -22.89 2.38
N GLN A 97 5.58 -23.27 1.10
CA GLN A 97 6.03 -24.53 0.56
C GLN A 97 7.43 -24.36 -0.04
N ILE A 98 8.37 -25.20 0.37
CA ILE A 98 9.73 -25.17 -0.17
C ILE A 98 9.95 -26.42 -1.01
N GLY A 99 10.20 -26.21 -2.31
CA GLY A 99 10.60 -27.24 -3.25
C GLY A 99 12.12 -27.21 -3.50
N TYR A 100 12.72 -28.36 -3.65
CA TYR A 100 14.13 -28.53 -3.98
C TYR A 100 14.24 -29.38 -5.24
N SER A 101 15.12 -29.01 -6.16
CA SER A 101 15.37 -29.78 -7.39
C SER A 101 16.82 -29.65 -7.85
N GLU A 102 17.41 -30.78 -8.26
CA GLU A 102 18.72 -30.87 -8.89
C GLU A 102 18.64 -31.16 -10.39
N ASP A 103 17.47 -31.67 -10.86
CA ASP A 103 17.28 -32.15 -12.22
C ASP A 103 16.53 -31.18 -13.14
N ALA A 104 16.09 -30.03 -12.61
CA ALA A 104 15.31 -29.08 -13.37
C ALA A 104 16.15 -28.34 -14.42
N THR A 105 15.48 -27.96 -15.51
CA THR A 105 16.03 -27.01 -16.48
C THR A 105 15.34 -25.66 -16.28
N LEU A 106 16.11 -24.63 -15.96
CA LEU A 106 15.63 -23.26 -15.83
C LEU A 106 15.72 -22.55 -17.17
N VAL A 107 14.67 -21.79 -17.47
CA VAL A 107 14.62 -20.90 -18.64
C VAL A 107 14.72 -19.48 -18.13
N THR A 108 15.74 -18.73 -18.56
CA THR A 108 15.95 -17.33 -18.20
C THR A 108 16.07 -16.49 -19.47
N GLY A 109 15.70 -15.21 -19.39
CA GLY A 109 15.73 -14.27 -20.51
C GLY A 109 14.33 -13.90 -21.00
N GLU A 110 14.30 -12.95 -21.93
CA GLU A 110 13.06 -12.52 -22.58
C GLU A 110 12.67 -13.48 -23.70
N SER A 111 11.39 -13.47 -24.08
CA SER A 111 10.87 -14.26 -25.21
C SER A 111 11.64 -13.97 -26.49
N GLY A 112 12.29 -14.99 -27.05
CA GLY A 112 13.16 -14.91 -28.24
C GLY A 112 14.66 -14.76 -27.94
N ALA A 113 15.05 -14.62 -26.67
CA ALA A 113 16.45 -14.64 -26.19
C ALA A 113 16.60 -15.53 -24.95
N GLU A 114 15.93 -16.67 -24.96
CA GLU A 114 15.88 -17.60 -23.85
C GLU A 114 17.19 -18.34 -23.67
N THR A 115 17.67 -18.42 -22.44
CA THR A 115 18.82 -19.21 -22.04
C THR A 115 18.35 -20.38 -21.20
N TYR A 116 18.76 -21.59 -21.57
CA TYR A 116 18.43 -22.82 -20.87
C TYR A 116 19.59 -23.23 -19.96
N ILE A 117 19.30 -23.35 -18.66
CA ILE A 117 20.28 -23.79 -17.66
C ILE A 117 19.85 -25.15 -17.14
N ASN A 118 20.59 -26.19 -17.47
CA ASN A 118 20.36 -27.53 -16.95
C ASN A 118 21.10 -27.69 -15.62
N LEU A 119 20.38 -27.86 -14.52
CA LEU A 119 20.95 -27.88 -13.17
C LEU A 119 21.90 -29.07 -12.98
N PHE A 120 21.53 -30.26 -13.47
CA PHE A 120 22.33 -31.47 -13.35
C PHE A 120 23.67 -31.34 -14.06
N GLN A 121 23.67 -30.83 -15.30
CA GLN A 121 24.90 -30.68 -16.10
C GLN A 121 25.88 -29.64 -15.52
N GLN A 122 25.34 -28.66 -14.80
CA GLN A 122 26.14 -27.56 -14.22
C GLN A 122 26.42 -27.75 -12.74
N ASN A 123 26.07 -28.91 -12.16
CA ASN A 123 26.24 -29.23 -10.74
C ASN A 123 25.63 -28.15 -9.84
N MET A 124 24.40 -27.70 -10.16
CA MET A 124 23.64 -26.70 -9.44
C MET A 124 22.35 -27.31 -8.89
N PHE A 125 21.74 -26.60 -7.96
CA PHE A 125 20.42 -26.91 -7.45
C PHE A 125 19.53 -25.65 -7.43
N ALA A 126 18.23 -25.84 -7.48
CA ALA A 126 17.26 -24.77 -7.32
C ALA A 126 16.42 -25.00 -6.07
N VAL A 127 16.13 -23.92 -5.35
CA VAL A 127 15.17 -23.90 -4.25
C VAL A 127 14.02 -22.98 -4.67
N ARG A 128 12.79 -23.48 -4.60
CA ARG A 128 11.56 -22.72 -4.89
C ARG A 128 10.77 -22.58 -3.59
N ALA A 129 10.45 -21.34 -3.23
CA ALA A 129 9.53 -21.06 -2.14
C ALA A 129 8.24 -20.48 -2.72
N GLU A 130 7.09 -21.05 -2.34
CA GLU A 130 5.76 -20.64 -2.80
C GLU A 130 4.87 -20.35 -1.61
N ILE A 131 4.05 -19.33 -1.75
CA ILE A 131 2.97 -19.01 -0.83
C ILE A 131 1.75 -18.54 -1.64
N GLU A 132 0.58 -19.08 -1.33
CA GLU A 132 -0.68 -18.64 -1.90
C GLU A 132 -1.38 -17.71 -0.91
N VAL A 133 -1.63 -16.48 -1.35
CA VAL A 133 -2.26 -15.44 -0.55
C VAL A 133 -3.54 -14.98 -1.23
N GLY A 134 -4.65 -14.99 -0.50
CA GLY A 134 -5.91 -14.38 -0.89
C GLY A 134 -6.12 -13.08 -0.14
N PHE A 135 -6.68 -12.07 -0.83
CA PHE A 135 -7.08 -10.80 -0.24
C PHE A 135 -8.46 -10.40 -0.72
N ARG A 136 -9.30 -9.92 0.19
CA ARG A 136 -10.62 -9.36 -0.11
C ARG A 136 -10.86 -8.16 0.79
N ALA A 137 -11.36 -7.07 0.20
CA ALA A 137 -11.85 -5.91 0.93
C ALA A 137 -13.22 -5.49 0.41
N ASP A 138 -14.05 -4.91 1.27
CA ASP A 138 -15.24 -4.21 0.88
C ASP A 138 -14.85 -2.82 0.38
N THR A 139 -14.89 -2.61 -0.93
CA THR A 139 -14.38 -1.39 -1.58
C THR A 139 -15.15 -0.13 -1.18
N ASP A 140 -16.41 -0.27 -0.76
CA ASP A 140 -17.24 0.87 -0.37
C ASP A 140 -16.79 1.48 0.98
N CYS A 141 -16.12 0.66 1.82
CA CYS A 141 -15.53 1.08 3.09
C CYS A 141 -14.09 1.60 2.96
N PHE A 142 -13.61 1.86 1.73
CA PHE A 142 -12.27 2.41 1.47
C PHE A 142 -12.31 3.58 0.51
N ASN A 143 -11.50 4.60 0.78
CA ASN A 143 -11.27 5.72 -0.12
C ASN A 143 -9.81 5.84 -0.52
N LEU A 144 -9.57 6.03 -1.81
CA LEU A 144 -8.25 6.37 -2.34
C LEU A 144 -7.99 7.86 -2.15
N LEU A 145 -6.84 8.19 -1.60
CA LEU A 145 -6.37 9.57 -1.46
C LEU A 145 -5.45 9.90 -2.62
N THR A 146 -5.78 10.94 -3.36
CA THR A 146 -5.09 11.34 -4.58
C THR A 146 -4.41 12.70 -4.41
N VAL A 147 -3.37 12.94 -5.20
CA VAL A 147 -2.77 14.27 -5.30
C VAL A 147 -3.81 15.22 -5.88
N LYS A 148 -3.96 16.40 -5.25
CA LYS A 148 -4.85 17.44 -5.74
C LYS A 148 -4.50 17.82 -7.18
N ALA A 149 -5.46 17.74 -8.08
CA ALA A 149 -5.26 18.16 -9.44
C ALA A 149 -4.89 19.66 -9.44
N SER A 150 -3.75 20.00 -10.04
CA SER A 150 -3.38 21.40 -10.22
C SER A 150 -4.42 22.05 -11.13
N ALA A 151 -5.12 23.06 -10.61
CA ALA A 151 -6.05 23.88 -11.38
C ALA A 151 -5.27 24.77 -12.36
#